data_442f68ce2d62b4b414537d17ca6cef44
#
_entry.id   442f68ce2d62b4b414537d17ca6cef44
#
_cell.length_a   1.000
_cell.length_b   1.000
_cell.length_c   1.000
_cell.angle_alpha   90.00
_cell.angle_beta   90.00
_cell.angle_gamma   90.00
#
_symmetry.space_group_name_H-M   'P 1'
#
loop_
_entity.id
_entity.type
_entity.pdbx_description
1 polymer ?
#
loop_
_entity_poly.entity_id
_entity_poly.type
_entity_poly.pdbx_seq_one_letter_code
_entity_poly.pdbx_strand_id
1 'polypeptide(L)'
;MAKQIIYGEEARKAIERGVDQLADTVKITLGPKGRNVVLDKKYGAPLITNDGVTIAKEIELKDPFENMGAQLIKEVSTKTNDVAGDGTTTATVLAQAIIKDGLKNLAAGANPMVMKKGIRKATDAALEEIKRISQPVNGSKDITRVGTISSGDEVIGSLISEAMEKVSQNGVITIEESKTAETYSDVVEGMQFDRGYLSPYMVTDTDKMEAVLDDALILITDKKISNIQDLLPLLEQIVKAGRKLLIVAEDVEGEAVATIILNKLRGTFTCVCVKAPGFGDRRKEMLQDIAVLTGGQVISSDLGMELKDATLQMLGQAHQIKITKENTTIVDGAGKKADIQARVAQIHTQIDNTTSDYDKEKLQERLAKLSGGVAVIKVGAATETEMKEKKLRIEDALNATRAAVEEGIVAGGGIAYVAAAKAADELSEKLEGDEKTGAAIIGKALRAPIMQIAANAGVEGAVVLNNVASAKKANYGYDAANDEYGDMIKLGIIDPTKVCRSALENASSVASMILTTESLVTDIPEPPAPVAAPSPDMGGMY
;
A
#
# COMPACT_ATOMS: atom_id res chain seq x y z
N MET A 1 32.58 14.01 4.60
CA MET A 1 31.80 14.89 5.49
C MET A 1 32.09 14.52 6.93
N ALA A 2 32.26 15.52 7.81
CA ALA A 2 32.45 15.31 9.24
C ALA A 2 31.12 14.86 9.86
N LYS A 3 31.16 14.05 10.93
CA LYS A 3 29.98 13.53 11.62
C LYS A 3 29.79 14.23 12.95
N GLN A 4 28.54 14.49 13.30
CA GLN A 4 28.11 14.87 14.62
C GLN A 4 27.54 13.63 15.32
N ILE A 5 27.87 13.43 16.59
CA ILE A 5 27.48 12.24 17.34
C ILE A 5 26.94 12.69 18.70
N ILE A 6 25.79 12.15 19.10
CA ILE A 6 25.23 12.30 20.45
C ILE A 6 24.96 10.94 21.06
N TYR A 7 24.96 10.86 22.38
CA TYR A 7 24.92 9.61 23.15
C TYR A 7 23.90 9.65 24.28
N GLY A 8 23.53 8.47 24.76
CA GLY A 8 22.81 8.27 26.01
C GLY A 8 21.46 8.97 26.04
N GLU A 9 21.21 9.69 27.12
CA GLU A 9 19.93 10.36 27.37
C GLU A 9 19.62 11.44 26.33
N GLU A 10 20.62 12.19 25.85
CA GLU A 10 20.45 13.22 24.83
C GLU A 10 19.97 12.60 23.51
N ALA A 11 20.57 11.49 23.09
CA ALA A 11 20.17 10.74 21.89
C ALA A 11 18.72 10.22 22.01
N ARG A 12 18.39 9.62 23.16
CA ARG A 12 17.04 9.10 23.41
C ARG A 12 15.97 10.21 23.42
N LYS A 13 16.25 11.35 24.04
CA LYS A 13 15.32 12.50 24.04
C LYS A 13 15.13 13.10 22.64
N ALA A 14 16.18 13.15 21.82
CA ALA A 14 16.07 13.65 20.45
C ALA A 14 15.17 12.72 19.61
N ILE A 15 15.37 11.40 19.69
CA ILE A 15 14.48 10.43 19.03
C ILE A 15 13.03 10.57 19.53
N GLU A 16 12.82 10.65 20.85
CA GLU A 16 11.46 10.78 21.43
C GLU A 16 10.73 12.00 20.89
N ARG A 17 11.40 13.16 20.83
CA ARG A 17 10.79 14.37 20.26
C ARG A 17 10.41 14.21 18.80
N GLY A 18 11.26 13.56 17.99
CA GLY A 18 10.97 13.27 16.59
C GLY A 18 9.79 12.31 16.41
N VAL A 19 9.76 11.23 17.20
CA VAL A 19 8.65 10.28 17.28
C VAL A 19 7.35 11.01 17.64
N ASP A 20 7.38 11.86 18.67
CA ASP A 20 6.20 12.57 19.14
C ASP A 20 5.67 13.55 18.10
N GLN A 21 6.54 14.35 17.46
CA GLN A 21 6.09 15.31 16.45
C GLN A 21 5.37 14.61 15.29
N LEU A 22 5.88 13.51 14.79
CA LEU A 22 5.20 12.76 13.73
C LEU A 22 3.92 12.08 14.23
N ALA A 23 4.01 11.33 15.32
CA ALA A 23 2.88 10.56 15.83
C ALA A 23 1.72 11.46 16.31
N ASP A 24 2.01 12.59 16.95
CA ASP A 24 1.01 13.55 17.38
C ASP A 24 0.28 14.22 16.21
N THR A 25 0.97 14.38 15.06
CA THR A 25 0.35 14.88 13.84
C THR A 25 -0.55 13.84 13.18
N VAL A 26 -0.16 12.56 13.20
CA VAL A 26 -0.91 11.47 12.56
C VAL A 26 -2.10 11.01 13.41
N LYS A 27 -1.93 10.86 14.74
CA LYS A 27 -2.95 10.25 15.63
C LYS A 27 -4.28 10.99 15.70
N ILE A 28 -4.31 12.29 15.35
CA ILE A 28 -5.55 13.08 15.33
C ILE A 28 -6.54 12.62 14.25
N THR A 29 -6.08 11.83 13.30
CA THR A 29 -6.93 11.29 12.21
C THR A 29 -7.65 9.99 12.60
N LEU A 30 -7.31 9.37 13.75
CA LEU A 30 -7.80 8.06 14.14
C LEU A 30 -9.27 8.08 14.57
N GLY A 31 -10.05 7.15 14.04
CA GLY A 31 -11.45 6.90 14.43
C GLY A 31 -12.47 7.80 13.71
N PRO A 32 -13.78 7.58 13.97
CA PRO A 32 -14.86 8.21 13.22
C PRO A 32 -14.99 9.72 13.43
N LYS A 33 -14.42 10.26 14.50
CA LYS A 33 -14.32 11.72 14.78
C LYS A 33 -12.89 12.23 14.60
N GLY A 34 -12.04 11.46 13.90
CA GLY A 34 -10.72 11.90 13.45
C GLY A 34 -10.82 13.12 12.52
N ARG A 35 -9.74 13.91 12.49
CA ARG A 35 -9.68 15.15 11.70
C ARG A 35 -8.64 15.04 10.60
N ASN A 36 -8.83 15.83 9.56
CA ASN A 36 -7.88 15.91 8.46
C ASN A 36 -6.65 16.75 8.84
N VAL A 37 -5.54 16.45 8.18
CA VAL A 37 -4.31 17.26 8.17
C VAL A 37 -4.19 17.95 6.82
N VAL A 38 -3.72 19.18 6.83
CA VAL A 38 -3.42 19.93 5.59
C VAL A 38 -1.92 19.87 5.34
N LEU A 39 -1.54 19.35 4.19
CA LEU A 39 -0.15 19.21 3.76
C LEU A 39 0.15 20.24 2.67
N ASP A 40 1.18 21.06 2.89
CA ASP A 40 1.65 22.00 1.88
C ASP A 40 2.30 21.26 0.71
N LYS A 41 2.09 21.76 -0.49
CA LYS A 41 2.72 21.23 -1.71
C LYS A 41 3.48 22.33 -2.42
N LYS A 42 4.71 22.05 -2.81
CA LYS A 42 5.56 23.01 -3.56
C LYS A 42 4.90 23.52 -4.84
N TYR A 43 4.03 22.70 -5.44
CA TYR A 43 3.28 23.03 -6.65
C TYR A 43 1.83 22.52 -6.50
N GLY A 44 0.87 23.35 -6.90
CA GLY A 44 -0.56 23.03 -6.83
C GLY A 44 -1.23 23.44 -5.52
N ALA A 45 -2.43 22.92 -5.27
CA ALA A 45 -3.18 23.16 -4.05
C ALA A 45 -2.66 22.29 -2.90
N PRO A 46 -2.76 22.76 -1.64
CA PRO A 46 -2.50 21.94 -0.47
C PRO A 46 -3.35 20.65 -0.49
N LEU A 47 -2.76 19.54 -0.04
CA LEU A 47 -3.47 18.29 0.11
C LEU A 47 -4.13 18.22 1.48
N ILE A 48 -5.43 17.92 1.50
CA ILE A 48 -6.19 17.64 2.73
C ILE A 48 -6.39 16.13 2.80
N THR A 49 -5.95 15.51 3.87
CA THR A 49 -6.05 14.05 4.03
C THR A 49 -6.12 13.63 5.48
N ASN A 50 -6.71 12.47 5.75
CA ASN A 50 -6.66 11.74 7.02
C ASN A 50 -5.84 10.43 6.92
N ASP A 51 -5.28 10.12 5.76
CA ASP A 51 -4.44 8.95 5.58
C ASP A 51 -3.09 9.11 6.30
N GLY A 52 -2.86 8.21 7.27
CA GLY A 52 -1.68 8.26 8.14
C GLY A 52 -0.35 8.10 7.40
N VAL A 53 -0.26 7.25 6.37
CA VAL A 53 0.98 7.06 5.63
C VAL A 53 1.31 8.26 4.75
N THR A 54 0.32 8.87 4.12
CA THR A 54 0.50 10.09 3.33
C THR A 54 0.99 11.24 4.20
N ILE A 55 0.40 11.40 5.39
CA ILE A 55 0.85 12.41 6.36
C ILE A 55 2.29 12.12 6.81
N ALA A 56 2.58 10.88 7.20
CA ALA A 56 3.90 10.50 7.70
C ALA A 56 5.01 10.70 6.65
N LYS A 57 4.73 10.45 5.37
CA LYS A 57 5.68 10.64 4.26
C LYS A 57 6.10 12.10 4.06
N GLU A 58 5.22 13.06 4.32
CA GLU A 58 5.49 14.49 4.14
C GLU A 58 6.23 15.12 5.31
N ILE A 59 6.30 14.45 6.48
CA ILE A 59 6.96 15.01 7.66
C ILE A 59 8.47 14.84 7.56
N GLU A 60 9.15 15.99 7.54
CA GLU A 60 10.59 16.10 7.63
C GLU A 60 10.94 17.20 8.63
N LEU A 61 11.76 16.86 9.64
CA LEU A 61 12.08 17.77 10.72
C LEU A 61 13.42 18.48 10.47
N LYS A 62 13.50 19.72 10.92
CA LYS A 62 14.68 20.57 10.72
C LYS A 62 15.91 20.07 11.49
N ASP A 63 15.70 19.56 12.72
CA ASP A 63 16.76 18.97 13.53
C ASP A 63 17.07 17.56 13.01
N PRO A 64 18.27 17.25 12.58
CA PRO A 64 18.61 15.96 11.98
C PRO A 64 18.50 14.79 12.96
N PHE A 65 18.70 15.00 14.25
CA PHE A 65 18.57 13.97 15.27
C PHE A 65 17.10 13.67 15.58
N GLU A 66 16.25 14.69 15.69
CA GLU A 66 14.81 14.51 15.82
C GLU A 66 14.23 13.87 14.56
N ASN A 67 14.72 14.29 13.39
CA ASN A 67 14.28 13.73 12.11
C ASN A 67 14.55 12.22 12.01
N MET A 68 15.63 11.69 12.60
CA MET A 68 15.86 10.24 12.66
C MET A 68 14.71 9.53 13.40
N GLY A 69 14.21 10.09 14.52
CA GLY A 69 13.05 9.56 15.23
C GLY A 69 11.78 9.57 14.37
N ALA A 70 11.52 10.68 13.69
CA ALA A 70 10.40 10.80 12.76
C ALA A 70 10.50 9.78 11.61
N GLN A 71 11.68 9.62 10.98
CA GLN A 71 11.88 8.68 9.88
C GLN A 71 11.68 7.21 10.30
N LEU A 72 12.07 6.84 11.53
CA LEU A 72 11.83 5.49 12.06
C LEU A 72 10.32 5.20 12.25
N ILE A 73 9.54 6.17 12.72
CA ILE A 73 8.09 6.02 12.81
C ILE A 73 7.41 6.07 11.44
N LYS A 74 7.92 6.87 10.52
CA LYS A 74 7.49 6.85 9.12
C LYS A 74 7.64 5.45 8.51
N GLU A 75 8.72 4.73 8.84
CA GLU A 75 8.92 3.35 8.39
C GLU A 75 7.82 2.42 8.92
N VAL A 76 7.39 2.57 10.18
CA VAL A 76 6.25 1.79 10.74
C VAL A 76 4.99 1.97 9.89
N SER A 77 4.62 3.23 9.60
CA SER A 77 3.47 3.56 8.76
C SER A 77 3.60 2.95 7.36
N THR A 78 4.75 3.14 6.71
CA THR A 78 5.00 2.67 5.34
C THR A 78 4.94 1.15 5.26
N LYS A 79 5.59 0.44 6.19
CA LYS A 79 5.58 -1.03 6.21
C LYS A 79 4.18 -1.61 6.47
N THR A 80 3.40 -0.95 7.31
CA THR A 80 2.02 -1.36 7.56
C THR A 80 1.17 -1.17 6.31
N ASN A 81 1.34 -0.06 5.60
CA ASN A 81 0.69 0.17 4.31
C ASN A 81 1.09 -0.88 3.26
N ASP A 82 2.38 -1.19 3.13
CA ASP A 82 2.89 -2.16 2.16
C ASP A 82 2.28 -3.57 2.37
N VAL A 83 2.01 -3.97 3.62
CA VAL A 83 1.54 -5.32 3.97
C VAL A 83 0.02 -5.41 3.99
N ALA A 84 -0.65 -4.41 4.56
CA ALA A 84 -2.08 -4.45 4.85
C ALA A 84 -2.90 -3.38 4.12
N GLY A 85 -2.25 -2.34 3.62
CA GLY A 85 -2.87 -1.24 2.87
C GLY A 85 -3.77 -0.32 3.71
N ASP A 86 -3.82 -0.55 5.03
CA ASP A 86 -4.59 0.24 6.02
C ASP A 86 -3.94 0.09 7.41
N GLY A 87 -4.46 0.79 8.42
CA GLY A 87 -4.02 0.71 9.82
C GLY A 87 -2.73 1.47 10.14
N THR A 88 -2.28 2.34 9.24
CA THR A 88 -1.04 3.11 9.35
C THR A 88 -1.03 4.05 10.56
N THR A 89 -2.17 4.70 10.83
CA THR A 89 -2.37 5.55 12.01
C THR A 89 -2.32 4.73 13.30
N THR A 90 -2.99 3.59 13.34
CA THR A 90 -2.98 2.67 14.51
C THR A 90 -1.57 2.16 14.81
N ALA A 91 -0.81 1.79 13.78
CA ALA A 91 0.58 1.35 13.93
C ALA A 91 1.46 2.46 14.52
N THR A 92 1.28 3.70 14.08
CA THR A 92 1.98 4.88 14.60
C THR A 92 1.65 5.13 16.07
N VAL A 93 0.38 5.03 16.46
CA VAL A 93 -0.08 5.19 17.87
C VAL A 93 0.52 4.10 18.77
N LEU A 94 0.50 2.84 18.32
CA LEU A 94 1.11 1.72 19.04
C LEU A 94 2.62 1.91 19.22
N ALA A 95 3.32 2.29 18.15
CA ALA A 95 4.76 2.52 18.21
C ALA A 95 5.11 3.66 19.18
N GLN A 96 4.42 4.78 19.13
CA GLN A 96 4.60 5.89 20.07
C GLN A 96 4.39 5.43 21.53
N ALA A 97 3.33 4.66 21.77
CA ALA A 97 3.02 4.18 23.13
C ALA A 97 4.10 3.24 23.68
N ILE A 98 4.60 2.31 22.86
CA ILE A 98 5.69 1.39 23.22
C ILE A 98 6.97 2.16 23.50
N ILE A 99 7.35 3.10 22.64
CA ILE A 99 8.57 3.91 22.78
C ILE A 99 8.50 4.77 24.04
N LYS A 100 7.42 5.50 24.25
CA LYS A 100 7.24 6.38 25.44
C LYS A 100 7.36 5.64 26.75
N ASP A 101 6.69 4.51 26.87
CA ASP A 101 6.74 3.72 28.11
C ASP A 101 8.07 2.99 28.25
N GLY A 102 8.65 2.52 27.13
CA GLY A 102 9.99 1.92 27.10
C GLY A 102 11.08 2.90 27.55
N LEU A 103 11.11 4.13 27.03
CA LEU A 103 12.11 5.14 27.39
C LEU A 103 12.02 5.54 28.88
N LYS A 104 10.82 5.60 29.47
CA LYS A 104 10.65 5.83 30.91
C LYS A 104 11.30 4.72 31.74
N ASN A 105 11.13 3.47 31.35
CA ASN A 105 11.72 2.33 32.04
C ASN A 105 13.25 2.26 31.85
N LEU A 106 13.76 2.64 30.66
CA LEU A 106 15.20 2.79 30.43
C LEU A 106 15.81 3.87 31.32
N ALA A 107 15.13 5.03 31.46
CA ALA A 107 15.56 6.09 32.36
C ALA A 107 15.57 5.65 33.84
N ALA A 108 14.69 4.69 34.20
CA ALA A 108 14.67 4.06 35.52
C ALA A 108 15.73 2.97 35.72
N GLY A 109 16.55 2.67 34.69
CA GLY A 109 17.68 1.74 34.78
C GLY A 109 17.41 0.33 34.26
N ALA A 110 16.29 0.08 33.56
CA ALA A 110 16.01 -1.21 32.95
C ALA A 110 17.01 -1.55 31.84
N ASN A 111 17.39 -2.83 31.72
CA ASN A 111 18.28 -3.31 30.67
C ASN A 111 17.54 -3.42 29.34
N PRO A 112 17.90 -2.63 28.31
CA PRO A 112 17.18 -2.61 27.03
C PRO A 112 17.17 -3.96 26.30
N MET A 113 18.25 -4.73 26.41
CA MET A 113 18.36 -6.02 25.71
C MET A 113 17.50 -7.11 26.36
N VAL A 114 17.29 -7.04 27.67
CA VAL A 114 16.39 -7.95 28.41
C VAL A 114 14.93 -7.53 28.20
N MET A 115 14.67 -6.23 28.31
CA MET A 115 13.34 -5.66 28.06
C MET A 115 12.85 -5.97 26.64
N LYS A 116 13.70 -5.88 25.62
CA LYS A 116 13.39 -6.28 24.23
C LYS A 116 12.89 -7.73 24.12
N LYS A 117 13.43 -8.65 24.91
CA LYS A 117 12.95 -10.05 24.92
C LYS A 117 11.52 -10.15 25.46
N GLY A 118 11.22 -9.40 26.50
CA GLY A 118 9.86 -9.31 27.07
C GLY A 118 8.87 -8.69 26.10
N ILE A 119 9.26 -7.60 25.45
CA ILE A 119 8.46 -6.97 24.37
C ILE A 119 8.11 -7.98 23.29
N ARG A 120 9.09 -8.73 22.78
CA ARG A 120 8.88 -9.72 21.73
C ARG A 120 7.91 -10.82 22.17
N LYS A 121 8.14 -11.43 23.34
CA LYS A 121 7.27 -12.49 23.86
C LYS A 121 5.82 -12.02 24.02
N ALA A 122 5.62 -10.81 24.54
CA ALA A 122 4.28 -10.25 24.72
C ALA A 122 3.62 -9.87 23.38
N THR A 123 4.41 -9.41 22.43
CA THR A 123 3.92 -9.18 21.05
C THR A 123 3.45 -10.48 20.42
N ASP A 124 4.25 -11.54 20.50
CA ASP A 124 3.89 -12.85 19.95
C ASP A 124 2.59 -13.39 20.61
N ALA A 125 2.45 -13.28 21.94
CA ALA A 125 1.22 -13.68 22.64
C ALA A 125 0.00 -12.84 22.23
N ALA A 126 0.18 -11.54 22.06
CA ALA A 126 -0.88 -10.64 21.59
C ALA A 126 -1.31 -10.95 20.14
N LEU A 127 -0.37 -11.28 19.27
CA LEU A 127 -0.62 -11.68 17.88
C LEU A 127 -1.39 -13.01 17.81
N GLU A 128 -1.04 -13.98 18.65
CA GLU A 128 -1.77 -15.25 18.76
C GLU A 128 -3.22 -15.02 19.22
N GLU A 129 -3.43 -14.12 20.20
CA GLU A 129 -4.77 -13.78 20.66
C GLU A 129 -5.60 -13.08 19.59
N ILE A 130 -5.03 -12.11 18.85
CA ILE A 130 -5.71 -11.46 17.72
C ILE A 130 -6.15 -12.49 16.68
N LYS A 131 -5.28 -13.43 16.33
CA LYS A 131 -5.61 -14.52 15.40
C LYS A 131 -6.70 -15.44 15.97
N ARG A 132 -6.66 -15.74 17.27
CA ARG A 132 -7.63 -16.62 17.94
C ARG A 132 -9.05 -16.04 17.95
N ILE A 133 -9.18 -14.73 18.11
CA ILE A 133 -10.49 -14.04 18.14
C ILE A 133 -11.01 -13.67 16.75
N SER A 134 -10.21 -13.90 15.70
CA SER A 134 -10.58 -13.63 14.32
C SER A 134 -11.75 -14.52 13.88
N GLN A 135 -12.63 -13.94 13.08
CA GLN A 135 -13.77 -14.61 12.46
C GLN A 135 -13.68 -14.46 10.93
N PRO A 136 -14.06 -15.49 10.15
CA PRO A 136 -14.09 -15.37 8.70
C PRO A 136 -15.16 -14.36 8.26
N VAL A 137 -14.93 -13.70 7.13
CA VAL A 137 -15.90 -12.79 6.51
C VAL A 137 -17.10 -13.59 6.00
N ASN A 138 -18.31 -13.18 6.38
CA ASN A 138 -19.57 -13.82 5.98
C ASN A 138 -20.31 -12.98 4.92
N GLY A 139 -19.91 -13.15 3.65
CA GLY A 139 -20.59 -12.55 2.50
C GLY A 139 -20.43 -11.04 2.38
N SER A 140 -21.21 -10.44 1.47
CA SER A 140 -21.11 -9.04 1.09
C SER A 140 -21.43 -8.07 2.22
N LYS A 141 -22.25 -8.45 3.18
CA LYS A 141 -22.58 -7.59 4.32
C LYS A 141 -21.37 -7.22 5.18
N ASP A 142 -20.48 -8.17 5.46
CA ASP A 142 -19.28 -7.88 6.24
C ASP A 142 -18.26 -7.11 5.39
N ILE A 143 -18.19 -7.38 4.09
CA ILE A 143 -17.40 -6.61 3.13
C ILE A 143 -17.83 -5.14 3.14
N THR A 144 -19.14 -4.87 3.00
CA THR A 144 -19.70 -3.52 3.08
C THR A 144 -19.31 -2.84 4.41
N ARG A 145 -19.42 -3.54 5.53
CA ARG A 145 -19.09 -3.00 6.86
C ARG A 145 -17.61 -2.62 6.98
N VAL A 146 -16.70 -3.50 6.55
CA VAL A 146 -15.26 -3.19 6.55
C VAL A 146 -14.98 -1.96 5.68
N GLY A 147 -15.52 -1.93 4.46
CA GLY A 147 -15.37 -0.79 3.55
C GLY A 147 -15.94 0.50 4.15
N THR A 148 -17.10 0.43 4.83
CA THR A 148 -17.72 1.57 5.50
C THR A 148 -16.88 2.08 6.67
N ILE A 149 -16.36 1.19 7.51
CA ILE A 149 -15.54 1.59 8.67
C ILE A 149 -14.23 2.23 8.21
N SER A 150 -13.54 1.64 7.24
CA SER A 150 -12.27 2.18 6.73
C SER A 150 -12.47 3.50 5.98
N SER A 151 -13.51 3.61 5.14
CA SER A 151 -13.78 4.85 4.39
C SER A 151 -14.53 5.93 5.20
N GLY A 152 -15.21 5.56 6.29
CA GLY A 152 -16.15 6.44 6.98
C GLY A 152 -17.41 6.79 6.15
N ASP A 153 -17.72 6.02 5.08
CA ASP A 153 -18.80 6.30 4.12
C ASP A 153 -19.49 5.00 3.68
N GLU A 154 -20.79 4.89 3.96
CA GLU A 154 -21.59 3.70 3.64
C GLU A 154 -21.75 3.48 2.13
N VAL A 155 -21.77 4.57 1.35
CA VAL A 155 -21.87 4.50 -0.11
C VAL A 155 -20.59 3.87 -0.69
N ILE A 156 -19.43 4.27 -0.18
CA ILE A 156 -18.14 3.70 -0.59
C ILE A 156 -18.08 2.22 -0.21
N GLY A 157 -18.46 1.86 1.02
CA GLY A 157 -18.49 0.46 1.45
C GLY A 157 -19.38 -0.41 0.56
N SER A 158 -20.55 0.09 0.18
CA SER A 158 -21.48 -0.59 -0.72
C SER A 158 -20.90 -0.76 -2.13
N LEU A 159 -20.27 0.28 -2.68
CA LEU A 159 -19.62 0.22 -3.99
C LEU A 159 -18.48 -0.78 -4.05
N ILE A 160 -17.66 -0.86 -3.00
CA ILE A 160 -16.56 -1.84 -2.91
C ILE A 160 -17.14 -3.27 -2.87
N SER A 161 -18.18 -3.49 -2.05
CA SER A 161 -18.83 -4.79 -1.96
C SER A 161 -19.44 -5.22 -3.30
N GLU A 162 -20.14 -4.33 -3.99
CA GLU A 162 -20.69 -4.58 -5.32
C GLU A 162 -19.59 -4.88 -6.35
N ALA A 163 -18.49 -4.12 -6.34
CA ALA A 163 -17.35 -4.35 -7.21
C ALA A 163 -16.73 -5.73 -6.97
N MET A 164 -16.56 -6.14 -5.70
CA MET A 164 -16.02 -7.47 -5.34
C MET A 164 -16.95 -8.61 -5.74
N GLU A 165 -18.27 -8.43 -5.66
CA GLU A 165 -19.22 -9.44 -6.12
C GLU A 165 -19.18 -9.63 -7.65
N LYS A 166 -19.01 -8.54 -8.40
CA LYS A 166 -18.99 -8.57 -9.88
C LYS A 166 -17.76 -9.27 -10.46
N VAL A 167 -16.60 -9.16 -9.82
CA VAL A 167 -15.32 -9.65 -10.37
C VAL A 167 -14.81 -10.95 -9.75
N SER A 168 -15.60 -11.68 -8.99
CA SER A 168 -15.17 -12.87 -8.24
C SER A 168 -14.08 -12.62 -7.17
N GLN A 169 -13.80 -13.62 -6.32
CA GLN A 169 -12.86 -13.49 -5.20
C GLN A 169 -11.42 -13.13 -5.62
N ASN A 170 -11.01 -13.51 -6.84
CA ASN A 170 -9.69 -13.23 -7.38
C ASN A 170 -9.70 -12.09 -8.42
N GLY A 171 -10.82 -11.38 -8.54
CA GLY A 171 -11.00 -10.31 -9.48
C GLY A 171 -10.22 -9.05 -9.11
N VAL A 172 -9.83 -8.30 -10.12
CA VAL A 172 -9.08 -7.06 -9.96
C VAL A 172 -10.03 -5.89 -9.84
N ILE A 173 -9.80 -5.02 -8.86
CA ILE A 173 -10.52 -3.76 -8.69
C ILE A 173 -9.50 -2.64 -8.78
N THR A 174 -9.72 -1.68 -9.68
CA THR A 174 -8.93 -0.47 -9.86
C THR A 174 -9.75 0.78 -9.53
N ILE A 175 -9.06 1.88 -9.28
CA ILE A 175 -9.68 3.15 -8.93
C ILE A 175 -9.21 4.18 -9.95
N GLU A 176 -10.14 4.84 -10.60
CA GLU A 176 -9.90 5.88 -11.59
C GLU A 176 -10.68 7.15 -11.27
N GLU A 177 -10.26 8.26 -11.84
CA GLU A 177 -11.00 9.52 -11.75
C GLU A 177 -12.21 9.51 -12.69
N SER A 178 -13.38 9.91 -12.16
CA SER A 178 -14.57 10.10 -12.98
C SER A 178 -14.51 11.44 -13.71
N LYS A 179 -15.04 11.47 -14.90
CA LYS A 179 -15.28 12.74 -15.64
C LYS A 179 -16.50 13.52 -15.13
N THR A 180 -17.26 12.90 -14.22
CA THR A 180 -18.47 13.48 -13.60
C THR A 180 -18.28 13.62 -12.10
N ALA A 181 -19.17 14.33 -11.42
CA ALA A 181 -19.15 14.45 -9.96
C ALA A 181 -19.61 13.17 -9.23
N GLU A 182 -20.13 12.18 -9.95
CA GLU A 182 -20.65 10.94 -9.38
C GLU A 182 -19.55 9.89 -9.22
N THR A 183 -19.62 9.15 -8.10
CA THR A 183 -18.78 7.97 -7.84
C THR A 183 -19.59 6.72 -8.11
N TYR A 184 -19.10 5.83 -8.97
CA TYR A 184 -19.78 4.60 -9.37
C TYR A 184 -18.78 3.49 -9.71
N SER A 185 -19.26 2.24 -9.76
CA SER A 185 -18.45 1.09 -10.18
C SER A 185 -18.92 0.56 -11.54
N ASP A 186 -17.97 0.22 -12.40
CA ASP A 186 -18.21 -0.42 -13.68
C ASP A 186 -17.30 -1.64 -13.84
N VAL A 187 -17.68 -2.58 -14.71
CA VAL A 187 -16.85 -3.76 -15.02
C VAL A 187 -16.47 -3.70 -16.48
N VAL A 188 -15.18 -3.72 -16.73
CA VAL A 188 -14.61 -3.63 -18.08
C VAL A 188 -13.77 -4.87 -18.39
N GLU A 189 -13.54 -5.10 -19.69
CA GLU A 189 -12.63 -6.14 -20.14
C GLU A 189 -11.20 -5.83 -19.66
N GLY A 190 -10.54 -6.77 -18.99
CA GLY A 190 -9.22 -6.54 -18.45
C GLY A 190 -8.64 -7.77 -17.77
N MET A 191 -7.38 -7.72 -17.44
CA MET A 191 -6.70 -8.78 -16.70
C MET A 191 -5.51 -8.27 -15.89
N GLN A 192 -5.14 -9.01 -14.86
CA GLN A 192 -3.91 -8.81 -14.12
C GLN A 192 -2.99 -10.03 -14.22
N PHE A 193 -1.68 -9.78 -14.29
CA PHE A 193 -0.67 -10.83 -14.19
C PHE A 193 0.49 -10.40 -13.28
N ASP A 194 1.14 -11.39 -12.69
CA ASP A 194 2.17 -11.28 -11.65
C ASP A 194 3.56 -10.99 -12.23
N ARG A 195 3.68 -9.86 -12.93
CA ARG A 195 4.95 -9.29 -13.41
C ARG A 195 4.88 -7.77 -13.29
N GLY A 196 5.83 -7.19 -12.60
CA GLY A 196 5.95 -5.74 -12.46
C GLY A 196 7.00 -5.14 -13.39
N TYR A 197 7.26 -3.84 -13.23
CA TYR A 197 8.24 -3.12 -14.02
C TYR A 197 9.66 -3.65 -13.80
N LEU A 198 10.49 -3.62 -14.84
CA LEU A 198 11.88 -4.08 -14.77
C LEU A 198 12.81 -3.15 -13.98
N SER A 199 12.44 -1.89 -13.84
CA SER A 199 13.25 -0.91 -13.12
C SER A 199 12.38 0.13 -12.42
N PRO A 200 12.70 0.53 -11.17
CA PRO A 200 12.03 1.62 -10.46
C PRO A 200 12.06 2.97 -11.22
N TYR A 201 13.02 3.17 -12.10
CA TYR A 201 13.10 4.38 -12.93
C TYR A 201 12.01 4.45 -14.01
N MET A 202 11.24 3.38 -14.21
CA MET A 202 10.11 3.33 -15.14
C MET A 202 8.79 3.81 -14.54
N VAL A 203 8.71 4.06 -13.21
CA VAL A 203 7.49 4.54 -12.57
C VAL A 203 7.10 5.94 -13.03
N THR A 204 5.81 6.21 -13.13
CA THR A 204 5.26 7.54 -13.44
C THR A 204 4.81 8.28 -12.20
N ASP A 205 4.46 7.54 -11.14
CA ASP A 205 4.16 8.03 -9.80
C ASP A 205 5.23 7.51 -8.83
N THR A 206 6.11 8.41 -8.40
CA THR A 206 7.21 8.08 -7.49
C THR A 206 6.77 7.88 -6.05
N ASP A 207 5.64 8.47 -5.65
CA ASP A 207 5.13 8.39 -4.28
C ASP A 207 4.50 7.02 -4.02
N LYS A 208 3.79 6.50 -5.02
CA LYS A 208 3.19 5.15 -4.99
C LYS A 208 4.08 4.07 -5.57
N MET A 209 5.23 4.43 -6.16
CA MET A 209 6.10 3.51 -6.90
C MET A 209 5.34 2.71 -7.97
N GLU A 210 4.48 3.38 -8.71
CA GLU A 210 3.63 2.79 -9.75
C GLU A 210 3.86 3.48 -11.11
N ALA A 211 3.66 2.74 -12.19
CA ALA A 211 3.57 3.31 -13.52
C ALA A 211 2.13 3.22 -14.02
N VAL A 212 1.54 4.36 -14.37
CA VAL A 212 0.20 4.46 -14.95
C VAL A 212 0.31 4.98 -16.37
N LEU A 213 -0.15 4.18 -17.32
CA LEU A 213 -0.13 4.48 -18.74
C LEU A 213 -1.56 4.55 -19.27
N ASP A 214 -2.04 5.76 -19.56
CA ASP A 214 -3.35 5.95 -20.16
C ASP A 214 -3.25 5.90 -21.67
N ASP A 215 -4.24 5.32 -22.33
CA ASP A 215 -4.37 5.13 -23.78
C ASP A 215 -3.08 4.53 -24.41
N ALA A 216 -2.53 3.52 -23.74
CA ALA A 216 -1.22 2.97 -24.09
C ALA A 216 -1.30 1.95 -25.23
N LEU A 217 -0.21 1.88 -26.00
CA LEU A 217 0.08 0.81 -26.92
C LEU A 217 0.83 -0.33 -26.20
N ILE A 218 0.65 -1.56 -26.64
CA ILE A 218 1.24 -2.74 -26.01
C ILE A 218 1.98 -3.56 -27.07
N LEU A 219 3.29 -3.64 -26.93
CA LEU A 219 4.12 -4.57 -27.70
C LEU A 219 4.20 -5.90 -26.96
N ILE A 220 3.80 -6.98 -27.62
CA ILE A 220 3.73 -8.32 -27.03
C ILE A 220 4.67 -9.24 -27.82
N THR A 221 5.67 -9.83 -27.15
CA THR A 221 6.64 -10.71 -27.80
C THR A 221 7.14 -11.81 -26.88
N ASP A 222 7.44 -12.96 -27.43
CA ASP A 222 8.12 -14.07 -26.74
C ASP A 222 9.65 -13.97 -26.82
N LYS A 223 10.17 -12.92 -27.46
CA LYS A 223 11.61 -12.69 -27.64
C LYS A 223 12.21 -11.91 -26.48
N LYS A 224 13.52 -12.09 -26.29
CA LYS A 224 14.35 -11.18 -25.50
C LYS A 224 14.72 -9.96 -26.32
N ILE A 225 14.75 -8.81 -25.65
CA ILE A 225 15.13 -7.53 -26.24
C ILE A 225 16.41 -7.05 -25.57
N SER A 226 17.55 -7.29 -26.21
CA SER A 226 18.86 -6.84 -25.71
C SER A 226 19.37 -5.62 -26.48
N ASN A 227 18.96 -5.50 -27.76
CA ASN A 227 19.36 -4.41 -28.66
C ASN A 227 18.15 -3.55 -29.00
N ILE A 228 18.26 -2.24 -28.77
CA ILE A 228 17.20 -1.27 -29.07
C ILE A 228 17.05 -1.04 -30.60
N GLN A 229 18.06 -1.32 -31.38
CA GLN A 229 18.07 -1.12 -32.83
C GLN A 229 16.91 -1.81 -33.54
N ASP A 230 16.53 -3.00 -33.06
CA ASP A 230 15.43 -3.80 -33.62
C ASP A 230 14.06 -3.14 -33.41
N LEU A 231 13.96 -2.23 -32.44
CA LEU A 231 12.72 -1.53 -32.10
C LEU A 231 12.70 -0.08 -32.62
N LEU A 232 13.83 0.49 -33.07
CA LEU A 232 13.89 1.90 -33.44
C LEU A 232 12.82 2.32 -34.43
N PRO A 233 12.54 1.58 -35.54
CA PRO A 233 11.53 1.98 -36.52
C PRO A 233 10.13 2.08 -35.90
N LEU A 234 9.80 1.18 -34.96
CA LEU A 234 8.55 1.17 -34.25
C LEU A 234 8.48 2.32 -33.21
N LEU A 235 9.54 2.48 -32.41
CA LEU A 235 9.61 3.51 -31.39
C LEU A 235 9.49 4.93 -31.99
N GLU A 236 10.11 5.19 -33.13
CA GLU A 236 9.98 6.47 -33.84
C GLU A 236 8.52 6.76 -34.24
N GLN A 237 7.79 5.77 -34.69
CA GLN A 237 6.36 5.90 -35.03
C GLN A 237 5.53 6.22 -33.79
N ILE A 238 5.78 5.52 -32.66
CA ILE A 238 5.05 5.70 -31.39
C ILE A 238 5.34 7.10 -30.82
N VAL A 239 6.59 7.55 -30.85
CA VAL A 239 6.98 8.91 -30.41
C VAL A 239 6.31 9.96 -31.26
N LYS A 240 6.28 9.83 -32.59
CA LYS A 240 5.56 10.74 -33.50
C LYS A 240 4.07 10.78 -33.23
N ALA A 241 3.48 9.63 -32.83
CA ALA A 241 2.08 9.54 -32.46
C ALA A 241 1.77 10.09 -31.05
N GLY A 242 2.78 10.44 -30.24
CA GLY A 242 2.64 10.93 -28.87
C GLY A 242 2.03 9.89 -27.90
N ARG A 243 2.15 8.58 -28.21
CA ARG A 243 1.53 7.52 -27.43
C ARG A 243 2.51 6.92 -26.42
N LYS A 244 1.98 6.45 -25.29
CA LYS A 244 2.74 5.69 -24.28
C LYS A 244 2.86 4.22 -24.73
N LEU A 245 3.91 3.50 -24.29
CA LEU A 245 4.14 2.11 -24.65
C LEU A 245 4.36 1.24 -23.41
N LEU A 246 3.67 0.08 -23.38
CA LEU A 246 4.05 -1.06 -22.56
C LEU A 246 4.75 -2.09 -23.47
N ILE A 247 5.89 -2.60 -23.04
CA ILE A 247 6.57 -3.73 -23.65
C ILE A 247 6.42 -4.95 -22.74
N VAL A 248 5.76 -5.99 -23.25
CA VAL A 248 5.66 -7.31 -22.62
C VAL A 248 6.53 -8.26 -23.41
N ALA A 249 7.69 -8.63 -22.88
CA ALA A 249 8.70 -9.44 -23.56
C ALA A 249 9.21 -10.58 -22.66
N GLU A 250 9.86 -11.60 -23.23
CA GLU A 250 10.51 -12.61 -22.39
C GLU A 250 11.47 -11.98 -21.39
N ASP A 251 12.30 -11.07 -21.86
CA ASP A 251 13.14 -10.19 -21.05
C ASP A 251 13.50 -8.93 -21.84
N VAL A 252 13.82 -7.84 -21.16
CA VAL A 252 14.42 -6.64 -21.74
C VAL A 252 15.66 -6.32 -20.92
N GLU A 253 16.84 -6.34 -21.53
CA GLU A 253 18.10 -6.26 -20.80
C GLU A 253 19.14 -5.38 -21.49
N GLY A 254 20.26 -5.13 -20.81
CA GLY A 254 21.43 -4.45 -21.37
C GLY A 254 21.14 -3.03 -21.85
N GLU A 255 21.60 -2.74 -23.08
CA GLU A 255 21.48 -1.43 -23.71
C GLU A 255 20.03 -1.00 -23.94
N ALA A 256 19.13 -1.94 -24.21
CA ALA A 256 17.74 -1.65 -24.49
C ALA A 256 17.04 -1.02 -23.27
N VAL A 257 17.19 -1.60 -22.08
CA VAL A 257 16.63 -1.05 -20.82
C VAL A 257 17.23 0.34 -20.53
N ALA A 258 18.56 0.48 -20.62
CA ALA A 258 19.23 1.73 -20.33
C ALA A 258 18.76 2.86 -21.25
N THR A 259 18.60 2.58 -22.54
CA THR A 259 18.13 3.55 -23.53
C THR A 259 16.69 3.97 -23.28
N ILE A 260 15.79 3.02 -22.95
CA ILE A 260 14.39 3.30 -22.63
C ILE A 260 14.29 4.19 -21.39
N ILE A 261 15.01 3.85 -20.31
CA ILE A 261 15.04 4.63 -19.08
C ILE A 261 15.56 6.05 -19.34
N LEU A 262 16.64 6.18 -20.09
CA LEU A 262 17.22 7.49 -20.40
C LEU A 262 16.25 8.40 -21.17
N ASN A 263 15.54 7.86 -22.16
CA ASN A 263 14.54 8.61 -22.92
C ASN A 263 13.35 9.02 -22.06
N LYS A 264 12.89 8.13 -21.14
CA LYS A 264 11.84 8.47 -20.19
C LYS A 264 12.27 9.59 -19.25
N LEU A 265 13.49 9.54 -18.68
CA LEU A 265 14.03 10.57 -17.79
C LEU A 265 14.20 11.92 -18.49
N ARG A 266 14.46 11.92 -19.79
CA ARG A 266 14.51 13.13 -20.63
C ARG A 266 13.12 13.66 -21.01
N GLY A 267 12.04 12.93 -20.66
CA GLY A 267 10.67 13.32 -21.03
C GLY A 267 10.34 13.14 -22.52
N THR A 268 11.20 12.48 -23.28
CA THR A 268 11.02 12.30 -24.73
C THR A 268 9.97 11.24 -25.03
N PHE A 269 9.91 10.17 -24.21
CA PHE A 269 9.07 9.02 -24.46
C PHE A 269 8.77 8.24 -23.17
N THR A 270 7.50 7.95 -22.92
CA THR A 270 7.08 7.14 -21.79
C THR A 270 6.91 5.69 -22.21
N CYS A 271 7.82 4.83 -21.75
CA CYS A 271 7.79 3.41 -21.99
C CYS A 271 8.07 2.65 -20.71
N VAL A 272 7.32 1.59 -20.46
CA VAL A 272 7.51 0.66 -19.34
C VAL A 272 7.71 -0.74 -19.92
N CYS A 273 8.66 -1.48 -19.34
CA CYS A 273 8.95 -2.85 -19.73
C CYS A 273 8.61 -3.79 -18.58
N VAL A 274 7.95 -4.88 -18.92
CA VAL A 274 7.63 -5.98 -18.00
C VAL A 274 8.00 -7.31 -18.61
N LYS A 275 8.32 -8.30 -17.77
CA LYS A 275 8.54 -9.67 -18.25
C LYS A 275 7.21 -10.33 -18.58
N ALA A 276 7.21 -11.13 -19.62
CA ALA A 276 6.07 -11.96 -19.98
C ALA A 276 5.72 -12.93 -18.83
N PRO A 277 4.42 -13.09 -18.50
CA PRO A 277 4.00 -14.03 -17.48
C PRO A 277 4.18 -15.48 -17.91
N GLY A 278 4.43 -16.37 -16.93
CA GLY A 278 4.63 -17.79 -17.18
C GLY A 278 6.00 -18.15 -17.74
N PHE A 279 6.18 -19.45 -18.07
CA PHE A 279 7.40 -20.03 -18.63
C PHE A 279 7.05 -21.05 -19.72
N GLY A 280 7.95 -21.23 -20.69
CA GLY A 280 7.77 -22.21 -21.78
C GLY A 280 6.48 -21.99 -22.56
N ASP A 281 5.74 -23.07 -22.85
CA ASP A 281 4.50 -23.01 -23.62
C ASP A 281 3.39 -22.23 -22.92
N ARG A 282 3.36 -22.24 -21.58
CA ARG A 282 2.41 -21.40 -20.82
C ARG A 282 2.63 -19.91 -21.06
N ARG A 283 3.87 -19.47 -21.21
CA ARG A 283 4.19 -18.08 -21.55
C ARG A 283 3.56 -17.69 -22.89
N LYS A 284 3.70 -18.55 -23.90
CA LYS A 284 3.12 -18.32 -25.24
C LYS A 284 1.60 -18.19 -25.18
N GLU A 285 0.97 -19.08 -24.43
CA GLU A 285 -0.49 -19.06 -24.22
C GLU A 285 -0.97 -17.80 -23.48
N MET A 286 -0.24 -17.36 -22.43
CA MET A 286 -0.57 -16.13 -21.70
C MET A 286 -0.32 -14.88 -22.55
N LEU A 287 0.74 -14.83 -23.36
CA LEU A 287 0.96 -13.75 -24.33
C LEU A 287 -0.17 -13.67 -25.35
N GLN A 288 -0.68 -14.83 -25.81
CA GLN A 288 -1.82 -14.88 -26.72
C GLN A 288 -3.12 -14.37 -26.03
N ASP A 289 -3.32 -14.69 -24.76
CA ASP A 289 -4.46 -14.17 -23.99
C ASP A 289 -4.41 -12.64 -23.88
N ILE A 290 -3.22 -12.07 -23.60
CA ILE A 290 -2.98 -10.63 -23.58
C ILE A 290 -3.24 -10.01 -24.96
N ALA A 291 -2.80 -10.67 -26.03
CA ALA A 291 -3.00 -10.18 -27.39
C ALA A 291 -4.48 -10.13 -27.76
N VAL A 292 -5.23 -11.20 -27.46
CA VAL A 292 -6.68 -11.25 -27.70
C VAL A 292 -7.42 -10.17 -26.90
N LEU A 293 -7.07 -10.00 -25.62
CA LEU A 293 -7.66 -9.00 -24.75
C LEU A 293 -7.44 -7.57 -25.24
N THR A 294 -6.27 -7.30 -25.80
CA THR A 294 -5.86 -5.94 -26.19
C THR A 294 -6.01 -5.65 -27.69
N GLY A 295 -6.45 -6.65 -28.45
CA GLY A 295 -6.61 -6.54 -29.91
C GLY A 295 -5.29 -6.45 -30.66
N GLY A 296 -4.19 -6.91 -30.03
CA GLY A 296 -2.86 -6.94 -30.62
C GLY A 296 -2.48 -8.32 -31.18
N GLN A 297 -1.21 -8.44 -31.55
CA GLN A 297 -0.63 -9.67 -32.07
C GLN A 297 0.67 -9.99 -31.31
N VAL A 298 0.90 -11.28 -31.02
CA VAL A 298 2.18 -11.73 -30.45
C VAL A 298 3.23 -11.77 -31.55
N ILE A 299 4.31 -11.02 -31.38
CA ILE A 299 5.48 -11.08 -32.28
C ILE A 299 6.36 -12.23 -31.82
N SER A 300 6.26 -13.36 -32.53
CA SER A 300 6.90 -14.62 -32.15
C SER A 300 7.82 -15.13 -33.25
N SER A 301 8.93 -15.73 -32.82
CA SER A 301 9.84 -16.46 -33.71
C SER A 301 9.19 -17.66 -34.35
N ASP A 302 8.28 -18.33 -33.67
CA ASP A 302 7.55 -19.51 -34.18
C ASP A 302 6.65 -19.14 -35.38
N LEU A 303 6.22 -17.87 -35.45
CA LEU A 303 5.45 -17.33 -36.56
C LEU A 303 6.34 -16.68 -37.64
N GLY A 304 7.66 -16.78 -37.52
CA GLY A 304 8.61 -16.18 -38.46
C GLY A 304 8.67 -14.64 -38.39
N MET A 305 8.14 -14.03 -37.32
CA MET A 305 8.11 -12.59 -37.17
C MET A 305 9.37 -12.06 -36.48
N GLU A 306 9.87 -10.93 -36.93
CA GLU A 306 10.98 -10.23 -36.26
C GLU A 306 10.53 -8.89 -35.67
N LEU A 307 11.20 -8.44 -34.59
CA LEU A 307 10.88 -7.19 -33.92
C LEU A 307 11.04 -5.97 -34.86
N LYS A 308 11.99 -6.02 -35.77
CA LYS A 308 12.22 -4.95 -36.76
C LYS A 308 11.07 -4.74 -37.76
N ASP A 309 10.25 -5.80 -37.95
CA ASP A 309 9.11 -5.79 -38.87
C ASP A 309 7.79 -5.40 -38.14
N ALA A 310 7.87 -5.09 -36.82
CA ALA A 310 6.71 -4.71 -36.04
C ALA A 310 6.14 -3.35 -36.50
N THR A 311 4.82 -3.30 -36.63
CA THR A 311 4.06 -2.10 -37.02
C THR A 311 3.08 -1.69 -35.93
N LEU A 312 2.62 -0.44 -35.96
CA LEU A 312 1.60 0.06 -35.01
C LEU A 312 0.31 -0.78 -35.01
N GLN A 313 -0.05 -1.40 -36.15
CA GLN A 313 -1.26 -2.21 -36.28
C GLN A 313 -1.17 -3.56 -35.57
N MET A 314 0.06 -4.03 -35.27
CA MET A 314 0.29 -5.27 -34.54
C MET A 314 0.25 -5.07 -33.03
N LEU A 315 0.29 -3.82 -32.56
CA LEU A 315 0.29 -3.49 -31.15
C LEU A 315 -1.11 -3.62 -30.55
N GLY A 316 -1.16 -4.19 -29.36
CA GLY A 316 -2.35 -4.12 -28.52
C GLY A 316 -2.60 -2.71 -28.01
N GLN A 317 -3.81 -2.45 -27.54
CA GLN A 317 -4.19 -1.17 -26.94
C GLN A 317 -5.04 -1.42 -25.68
N ALA A 318 -4.92 -0.53 -24.71
CA ALA A 318 -5.77 -0.49 -23.53
C ALA A 318 -6.00 0.95 -23.10
N HIS A 319 -7.16 1.20 -22.49
CA HIS A 319 -7.50 2.50 -21.95
C HIS A 319 -6.53 2.90 -20.82
N GLN A 320 -6.28 1.98 -19.89
CA GLN A 320 -5.29 2.21 -18.84
C GLN A 320 -4.48 0.95 -18.54
N ILE A 321 -3.21 1.13 -18.20
CA ILE A 321 -2.34 0.07 -17.70
C ILE A 321 -1.70 0.56 -16.42
N LYS A 322 -1.88 -0.21 -15.34
CA LYS A 322 -1.27 0.05 -14.04
C LYS A 322 -0.21 -1.01 -13.75
N ILE A 323 1.02 -0.58 -13.53
CA ILE A 323 2.17 -1.46 -13.26
C ILE A 323 2.76 -1.11 -11.91
N THR A 324 2.79 -2.09 -11.02
CA THR A 324 3.47 -2.03 -9.72
C THR A 324 4.81 -2.76 -9.78
N LYS A 325 5.48 -2.88 -8.66
CA LYS A 325 6.71 -3.69 -8.56
C LYS A 325 6.49 -5.18 -8.88
N GLU A 326 5.29 -5.68 -8.64
CA GLU A 326 4.97 -7.12 -8.71
C GLU A 326 3.94 -7.47 -9.77
N ASN A 327 3.04 -6.56 -10.10
CA ASN A 327 1.88 -6.81 -10.94
C ASN A 327 1.73 -5.83 -12.08
N THR A 328 1.15 -6.30 -13.19
CA THR A 328 0.66 -5.49 -14.29
C THR A 328 -0.83 -5.73 -14.48
N THR A 329 -1.62 -4.67 -14.42
CA THR A 329 -3.08 -4.68 -14.63
C THR A 329 -3.41 -3.95 -15.92
N ILE A 330 -4.07 -4.61 -16.84
CA ILE A 330 -4.60 -4.05 -18.08
C ILE A 330 -6.08 -3.80 -17.87
N VAL A 331 -6.53 -2.58 -18.10
CA VAL A 331 -7.91 -2.13 -17.91
C VAL A 331 -8.47 -1.68 -19.24
N ASP A 332 -9.65 -2.18 -19.58
CA ASP A 332 -10.38 -1.84 -20.80
C ASP A 332 -9.51 -2.04 -22.06
N GLY A 333 -9.16 -3.30 -22.30
CA GLY A 333 -8.42 -3.73 -23.48
C GLY A 333 -9.28 -3.58 -24.76
N ALA A 334 -8.65 -3.13 -25.85
CA ALA A 334 -9.32 -2.88 -27.12
C ALA A 334 -9.68 -4.14 -27.93
N GLY A 335 -9.54 -5.34 -27.35
CA GLY A 335 -9.90 -6.61 -27.97
C GLY A 335 -11.40 -6.74 -28.24
N LYS A 336 -11.76 -7.43 -29.30
CA LYS A 336 -13.17 -7.66 -29.62
C LYS A 336 -13.77 -8.69 -28.65
N LYS A 337 -14.92 -8.38 -28.07
CA LYS A 337 -15.63 -9.30 -27.15
C LYS A 337 -15.83 -10.70 -27.71
N ALA A 338 -16.13 -10.81 -29.00
CA ALA A 338 -16.30 -12.10 -29.65
C ALA A 338 -15.01 -12.94 -29.66
N ASP A 339 -13.86 -12.32 -29.86
CA ASP A 339 -12.56 -13.01 -29.88
C ASP A 339 -12.17 -13.43 -28.45
N ILE A 340 -12.45 -12.59 -27.45
CA ILE A 340 -12.24 -12.90 -26.03
C ILE A 340 -13.14 -14.08 -25.62
N GLN A 341 -14.43 -14.07 -25.98
CA GLN A 341 -15.35 -15.18 -25.70
C GLN A 341 -14.93 -16.49 -26.39
N ALA A 342 -14.47 -16.42 -27.64
CA ALA A 342 -13.94 -17.57 -28.35
C ALA A 342 -12.70 -18.14 -27.63
N ARG A 343 -11.82 -17.27 -27.14
CA ARG A 343 -10.63 -17.69 -26.37
C ARG A 343 -11.01 -18.32 -25.03
N VAL A 344 -11.98 -17.77 -24.32
CA VAL A 344 -12.53 -18.34 -23.07
C VAL A 344 -13.11 -19.75 -23.35
N ALA A 345 -13.90 -19.92 -24.42
CA ALA A 345 -14.45 -21.22 -24.80
C ALA A 345 -13.35 -22.24 -25.14
N GLN A 346 -12.27 -21.80 -25.79
CA GLN A 346 -11.10 -22.65 -26.08
C GLN A 346 -10.43 -23.13 -24.79
N ILE A 347 -10.24 -22.27 -23.80
CA ILE A 347 -9.66 -22.63 -22.51
C ILE A 347 -10.58 -23.62 -21.76
N HIS A 348 -11.90 -23.41 -21.78
CA HIS A 348 -12.86 -24.37 -21.23
C HIS A 348 -12.70 -25.77 -21.85
N THR A 349 -12.61 -25.84 -23.18
CA THR A 349 -12.37 -27.11 -23.88
C THR A 349 -11.05 -27.77 -23.47
N GLN A 350 -10.00 -26.98 -23.22
CA GLN A 350 -8.72 -27.50 -22.71
C GLN A 350 -8.85 -28.06 -21.31
N ILE A 351 -9.62 -27.41 -20.41
CA ILE A 351 -9.90 -27.87 -19.05
C ILE A 351 -10.65 -29.21 -19.07
N ASP A 352 -11.63 -29.35 -19.95
CA ASP A 352 -12.44 -30.58 -20.06
C ASP A 352 -11.65 -31.77 -20.60
N ASN A 353 -10.67 -31.50 -21.46
CA ASN A 353 -9.85 -32.53 -22.13
C ASN A 353 -8.57 -32.91 -21.36
N THR A 354 -8.14 -32.11 -20.36
CA THR A 354 -6.92 -32.43 -19.63
C THR A 354 -7.17 -33.46 -18.53
N THR A 355 -6.23 -34.41 -18.40
CA THR A 355 -6.24 -35.44 -17.36
C THR A 355 -5.31 -35.12 -16.19
N SER A 356 -4.53 -34.06 -16.28
CA SER A 356 -3.58 -33.59 -15.26
C SER A 356 -4.27 -32.60 -14.33
N ASP A 357 -4.40 -32.92 -13.05
CA ASP A 357 -4.98 -32.02 -12.05
C ASP A 357 -4.22 -30.70 -11.97
N TYR A 358 -2.89 -30.75 -12.08
CA TYR A 358 -2.04 -29.55 -12.09
C TYR A 358 -2.28 -28.65 -13.31
N ASP A 359 -2.40 -29.24 -14.51
CA ASP A 359 -2.71 -28.48 -15.72
C ASP A 359 -4.12 -27.92 -15.69
N LYS A 360 -5.06 -28.68 -15.13
CA LYS A 360 -6.43 -28.24 -14.92
C LYS A 360 -6.50 -27.01 -13.99
N GLU A 361 -5.77 -27.04 -12.88
CA GLU A 361 -5.68 -25.89 -11.97
C GLU A 361 -5.11 -24.66 -12.68
N LYS A 362 -4.05 -24.81 -13.45
CA LYS A 362 -3.41 -23.70 -14.19
C LYS A 362 -4.26 -23.16 -15.34
N LEU A 363 -5.03 -24.00 -16.00
CA LEU A 363 -6.01 -23.56 -17.00
C LEU A 363 -7.19 -22.82 -16.35
N GLN A 364 -7.66 -23.28 -15.18
CA GLN A 364 -8.69 -22.58 -14.40
C GLN A 364 -8.23 -21.21 -13.93
N GLU A 365 -6.99 -21.09 -13.43
CA GLU A 365 -6.36 -19.81 -13.07
C GLU A 365 -6.31 -18.85 -14.28
N ARG A 366 -5.90 -19.34 -15.43
CA ARG A 366 -5.83 -18.56 -16.66
C ARG A 366 -7.22 -18.13 -17.16
N LEU A 367 -8.20 -19.02 -17.07
CA LEU A 367 -9.60 -18.74 -17.37
C LEU A 367 -10.14 -17.62 -16.47
N ALA A 368 -9.92 -17.71 -15.17
CA ALA A 368 -10.36 -16.73 -14.21
C ALA A 368 -9.77 -15.33 -14.48
N LYS A 369 -8.48 -15.26 -14.87
CA LYS A 369 -7.81 -14.01 -15.25
C LYS A 369 -8.41 -13.38 -16.52
N LEU A 370 -8.80 -14.18 -17.52
CA LEU A 370 -9.32 -13.66 -18.79
C LEU A 370 -10.83 -13.35 -18.73
N SER A 371 -11.61 -14.17 -18.00
CA SER A 371 -13.07 -14.02 -17.94
C SER A 371 -13.56 -13.14 -16.82
N GLY A 372 -12.74 -12.86 -15.80
CA GLY A 372 -13.14 -12.14 -14.59
C GLY A 372 -13.33 -10.64 -14.81
N GLY A 373 -12.76 -10.06 -15.85
CA GLY A 373 -12.75 -8.61 -16.07
C GLY A 373 -12.01 -7.84 -14.98
N VAL A 374 -12.12 -6.53 -15.03
CA VAL A 374 -11.63 -5.59 -14.00
C VAL A 374 -12.78 -4.70 -13.58
N ALA A 375 -13.07 -4.67 -12.27
CA ALA A 375 -13.97 -3.67 -11.73
C ALA A 375 -13.24 -2.33 -11.60
N VAL A 376 -13.81 -1.27 -12.11
CA VAL A 376 -13.27 0.08 -12.06
C VAL A 376 -14.17 0.93 -11.18
N ILE A 377 -13.67 1.40 -10.05
CA ILE A 377 -14.37 2.39 -9.23
C ILE A 377 -13.99 3.78 -9.75
N LYS A 378 -14.93 4.43 -10.39
CA LYS A 378 -14.80 5.79 -10.91
C LYS A 378 -15.13 6.78 -9.80
N VAL A 379 -14.14 7.55 -9.37
CA VAL A 379 -14.28 8.51 -8.25
C VAL A 379 -14.61 9.87 -8.79
N GLY A 380 -15.77 10.40 -8.41
CA GLY A 380 -16.24 11.73 -8.77
C GLY A 380 -16.27 12.68 -7.57
N ALA A 381 -15.92 13.94 -7.80
CA ALA A 381 -16.01 15.01 -6.83
C ALA A 381 -16.16 16.38 -7.53
N ALA A 382 -16.58 17.40 -6.77
CA ALA A 382 -16.74 18.74 -7.30
C ALA A 382 -15.40 19.49 -7.48
N THR A 383 -14.37 19.13 -6.71
CA THR A 383 -13.06 19.75 -6.76
C THR A 383 -11.94 18.71 -6.81
N GLU A 384 -10.78 19.09 -7.35
CA GLU A 384 -9.61 18.21 -7.43
C GLU A 384 -9.10 17.79 -6.03
N THR A 385 -9.16 18.69 -5.05
CA THR A 385 -8.77 18.38 -3.66
C THR A 385 -9.66 17.32 -3.04
N GLU A 386 -10.98 17.45 -3.21
CA GLU A 386 -11.96 16.46 -2.74
C GLU A 386 -11.79 15.13 -3.47
N MET A 387 -11.54 15.15 -4.77
CA MET A 387 -11.31 13.94 -5.56
C MET A 387 -10.09 13.15 -5.07
N LYS A 388 -8.98 13.83 -4.83
CA LYS A 388 -7.75 13.21 -4.31
C LYS A 388 -7.97 12.60 -2.93
N GLU A 389 -8.64 13.31 -2.03
CA GLU A 389 -8.97 12.80 -0.69
C GLU A 389 -9.87 11.56 -0.78
N LYS A 390 -10.92 11.64 -1.57
CA LYS A 390 -11.88 10.54 -1.75
C LYS A 390 -11.24 9.31 -2.38
N LYS A 391 -10.33 9.51 -3.34
CA LYS A 391 -9.57 8.44 -3.98
C LYS A 391 -8.67 7.69 -2.98
N LEU A 392 -7.93 8.41 -2.13
CA LEU A 392 -7.09 7.79 -1.08
C LEU A 392 -7.95 6.99 -0.11
N ARG A 393 -9.07 7.54 0.35
CA ARG A 393 -10.00 6.88 1.26
C ARG A 393 -10.63 5.61 0.66
N ILE A 394 -10.95 5.60 -0.62
CA ILE A 394 -11.44 4.41 -1.33
C ILE A 394 -10.32 3.37 -1.47
N GLU A 395 -9.08 3.79 -1.73
CA GLU A 395 -7.92 2.89 -1.80
C GLU A 395 -7.70 2.16 -0.47
N ASP A 396 -7.72 2.88 0.64
CA ASP A 396 -7.59 2.30 1.99
C ASP A 396 -8.73 1.30 2.27
N ALA A 397 -9.98 1.70 1.99
CA ALA A 397 -11.13 0.84 2.20
C ALA A 397 -11.10 -0.44 1.34
N LEU A 398 -10.64 -0.35 0.10
CA LEU A 398 -10.46 -1.51 -0.77
C LEU A 398 -9.37 -2.45 -0.23
N ASN A 399 -8.26 -1.91 0.23
CA ASN A 399 -7.16 -2.69 0.79
C ASN A 399 -7.57 -3.34 2.13
N ALA A 400 -8.27 -2.60 3.00
CA ALA A 400 -8.84 -3.13 4.24
C ALA A 400 -9.81 -4.30 3.96
N THR A 401 -10.63 -4.15 2.94
CA THR A 401 -11.59 -5.20 2.56
C THR A 401 -10.89 -6.45 2.03
N ARG A 402 -9.84 -6.31 1.22
CA ARG A 402 -9.00 -7.42 0.79
C ARG A 402 -8.31 -8.11 1.97
N ALA A 403 -7.74 -7.33 2.89
CA ALA A 403 -7.12 -7.85 4.10
C ALA A 403 -8.12 -8.63 4.99
N ALA A 404 -9.37 -8.19 5.05
CA ALA A 404 -10.44 -8.89 5.76
C ALA A 404 -10.80 -10.22 5.10
N VAL A 405 -10.88 -10.28 3.78
CA VAL A 405 -11.14 -11.53 3.05
C VAL A 405 -9.99 -12.53 3.23
N GLU A 406 -8.74 -12.06 3.31
CA GLU A 406 -7.57 -12.92 3.48
C GLU A 406 -7.45 -13.55 4.88
N GLU A 407 -7.59 -12.75 5.95
CA GLU A 407 -7.32 -13.21 7.33
C GLU A 407 -8.52 -13.10 8.28
N GLY A 408 -9.69 -12.70 7.78
CA GLY A 408 -10.89 -12.52 8.60
C GLY A 408 -10.96 -11.16 9.27
N ILE A 409 -11.91 -11.05 10.20
CA ILE A 409 -12.28 -9.82 10.91
C ILE A 409 -12.26 -10.00 12.41
N VAL A 410 -12.03 -8.92 13.13
CA VAL A 410 -12.12 -8.81 14.59
C VAL A 410 -13.03 -7.65 14.98
N ALA A 411 -13.39 -7.56 16.27
CA ALA A 411 -14.10 -6.39 16.79
C ALA A 411 -13.22 -5.13 16.65
N GLY A 412 -13.75 -4.11 15.99
CA GLY A 412 -13.06 -2.85 15.71
C GLY A 412 -13.05 -1.88 16.88
N GLY A 413 -12.67 -0.61 16.59
CA GLY A 413 -12.60 0.43 17.61
C GLY A 413 -11.54 0.20 18.70
N GLY A 414 -10.51 -0.57 18.39
CA GLY A 414 -9.43 -0.91 19.32
C GLY A 414 -9.74 -2.07 20.28
N ILE A 415 -10.91 -2.70 20.15
CA ILE A 415 -11.34 -3.79 21.07
C ILE A 415 -10.49 -5.05 20.92
N ALA A 416 -10.08 -5.39 19.70
CA ALA A 416 -9.16 -6.51 19.47
C ALA A 416 -7.84 -6.33 20.25
N TYR A 417 -7.33 -5.11 20.32
CA TYR A 417 -6.12 -4.80 21.10
C TYR A 417 -6.36 -4.86 22.60
N VAL A 418 -7.53 -4.45 23.10
CA VAL A 418 -7.89 -4.59 24.51
C VAL A 418 -7.98 -6.06 24.93
N ALA A 419 -8.49 -6.93 24.03
CA ALA A 419 -8.47 -8.37 24.26
C ALA A 419 -7.03 -8.92 24.27
N ALA A 420 -6.22 -8.55 23.29
CA ALA A 420 -4.81 -8.95 23.20
C ALA A 420 -3.96 -8.42 24.38
N ALA A 421 -4.30 -7.26 24.93
CA ALA A 421 -3.64 -6.73 26.11
C ALA A 421 -3.73 -7.67 27.33
N LYS A 422 -4.85 -8.37 27.49
CA LYS A 422 -5.02 -9.36 28.58
C LYS A 422 -4.02 -10.51 28.45
N ALA A 423 -3.80 -11.01 27.24
CA ALA A 423 -2.82 -12.08 26.99
C ALA A 423 -1.39 -11.62 27.29
N ALA A 424 -1.05 -10.37 26.92
CA ALA A 424 0.24 -9.76 27.24
C ALA A 424 0.42 -9.55 28.76
N ASP A 425 -0.62 -9.11 29.48
CA ASP A 425 -0.61 -8.94 30.94
C ASP A 425 -0.43 -10.29 31.66
N GLU A 426 -1.18 -11.32 31.26
CA GLU A 426 -1.07 -12.67 31.81
C GLU A 426 0.33 -13.28 31.58
N LEU A 427 0.93 -13.00 30.45
CA LEU A 427 2.31 -13.40 30.18
C LEU A 427 3.28 -12.62 31.06
N SER A 428 3.08 -11.30 31.23
CA SER A 428 3.91 -10.45 32.07
C SER A 428 3.96 -10.95 33.52
N GLU A 429 2.86 -11.47 34.07
CA GLU A 429 2.81 -12.04 35.41
C GLU A 429 3.71 -13.28 35.59
N LYS A 430 3.99 -14.00 34.49
CA LYS A 430 4.83 -15.22 34.48
C LYS A 430 6.32 -14.92 34.28
N LEU A 431 6.67 -13.67 33.97
CA LEU A 431 8.04 -13.22 33.72
C LEU A 431 8.59 -12.46 34.91
N GLU A 432 9.92 -12.31 34.98
CA GLU A 432 10.62 -11.62 36.05
C GLU A 432 11.54 -10.52 35.52
N GLY A 433 11.90 -9.55 36.39
CA GLY A 433 12.86 -8.49 36.10
C GLY A 433 12.46 -7.64 34.87
N ASP A 434 13.46 -7.28 34.06
CA ASP A 434 13.25 -6.41 32.88
C ASP A 434 12.51 -7.11 31.74
N GLU A 435 12.45 -8.42 31.72
CA GLU A 435 11.60 -9.17 30.79
C GLU A 435 10.11 -8.96 31.11
N LYS A 436 9.75 -8.97 32.38
CA LYS A 436 8.40 -8.61 32.86
C LYS A 436 8.06 -7.18 32.48
N THR A 437 9.00 -6.25 32.70
CA THR A 437 8.82 -4.84 32.33
C THR A 437 8.54 -4.69 30.84
N GLY A 438 9.32 -5.39 30.00
CA GLY A 438 9.12 -5.37 28.55
C GLY A 438 7.74 -5.89 28.13
N ALA A 439 7.26 -6.96 28.74
CA ALA A 439 5.92 -7.50 28.48
C ALA A 439 4.81 -6.55 28.93
N ALA A 440 4.95 -5.93 30.10
CA ALA A 440 3.99 -4.94 30.63
C ALA A 440 3.86 -3.70 29.73
N ILE A 441 4.95 -3.26 29.08
CA ILE A 441 4.93 -2.16 28.09
C ILE A 441 3.98 -2.49 26.94
N ILE A 442 4.02 -3.70 26.39
CA ILE A 442 3.11 -4.12 25.32
C ILE A 442 1.66 -4.14 25.81
N GLY A 443 1.38 -4.76 26.96
CA GLY A 443 0.05 -4.78 27.54
C GLY A 443 -0.56 -3.38 27.71
N LYS A 444 0.27 -2.40 28.10
CA LYS A 444 -0.14 -1.00 28.24
C LYS A 444 -0.33 -0.31 26.88
N ALA A 445 0.59 -0.51 25.95
CA ALA A 445 0.55 0.10 24.63
C ALA A 445 -0.67 -0.36 23.79
N LEU A 446 -1.09 -1.61 23.94
CA LEU A 446 -2.28 -2.16 23.26
C LEU A 446 -3.59 -1.45 23.66
N ARG A 447 -3.58 -0.69 24.73
CA ARG A 447 -4.74 0.13 25.17
C ARG A 447 -4.74 1.53 24.53
N ALA A 448 -3.65 1.95 23.90
CA ALA A 448 -3.53 3.29 23.33
C ALA A 448 -4.50 3.57 22.18
N PRO A 449 -4.79 2.64 21.24
CA PRO A 449 -5.71 2.93 20.14
C PRO A 449 -7.12 3.32 20.60
N ILE A 450 -7.76 2.56 21.49
CA ILE A 450 -9.10 2.88 21.99
C ILE A 450 -9.11 4.20 22.76
N MET A 451 -8.05 4.49 23.54
CA MET A 451 -7.92 5.76 24.26
C MET A 451 -7.79 6.94 23.29
N GLN A 452 -7.06 6.77 22.20
CA GLN A 452 -6.91 7.81 21.18
C GLN A 452 -8.21 8.05 20.41
N ILE A 453 -8.95 6.99 20.04
CA ILE A 453 -10.27 7.09 19.40
C ILE A 453 -11.23 7.88 20.30
N ALA A 454 -11.28 7.58 21.60
CA ALA A 454 -12.09 8.29 22.56
C ALA A 454 -11.68 9.75 22.71
N ALA A 455 -10.37 10.02 22.81
CA ALA A 455 -9.84 11.39 22.89
C ALA A 455 -10.18 12.23 21.66
N ASN A 456 -10.09 11.66 20.46
CA ASN A 456 -10.49 12.33 19.22
C ASN A 456 -12.01 12.58 19.15
N ALA A 457 -12.80 11.77 19.86
CA ALA A 457 -14.25 11.98 20.03
C ALA A 457 -14.60 13.00 21.14
N GLY A 458 -13.60 13.52 21.86
CA GLY A 458 -13.80 14.47 22.96
C GLY A 458 -14.19 13.81 24.30
N VAL A 459 -13.96 12.51 24.45
CA VAL A 459 -14.28 11.73 25.66
C VAL A 459 -12.98 11.29 26.33
N GLU A 460 -13.00 11.20 27.67
CA GLU A 460 -11.84 10.75 28.44
C GLU A 460 -11.53 9.27 28.16
N GLY A 461 -10.41 9.00 27.51
CA GLY A 461 -10.03 7.65 27.04
C GLY A 461 -9.86 6.63 28.18
N ALA A 462 -9.39 7.06 29.36
CA ALA A 462 -9.24 6.18 30.51
C ALA A 462 -10.62 5.69 31.05
N VAL A 463 -11.65 6.52 30.97
CA VAL A 463 -13.02 6.15 31.37
C VAL A 463 -13.59 5.12 30.40
N VAL A 464 -13.43 5.37 29.09
CA VAL A 464 -13.89 4.44 28.05
C VAL A 464 -13.18 3.09 28.19
N LEU A 465 -11.86 3.08 28.34
CA LEU A 465 -11.06 1.88 28.54
C LEU A 465 -11.53 1.08 29.78
N ASN A 466 -11.75 1.77 30.92
CA ASN A 466 -12.20 1.12 32.15
C ASN A 466 -13.58 0.47 31.98
N ASN A 467 -14.53 1.16 31.32
CA ASN A 467 -15.85 0.61 31.04
C ASN A 467 -15.79 -0.64 30.15
N VAL A 468 -14.97 -0.62 29.12
CA VAL A 468 -14.78 -1.75 28.21
C VAL A 468 -14.05 -2.90 28.89
N ALA A 469 -12.95 -2.64 29.61
CA ALA A 469 -12.16 -3.68 30.27
C ALA A 469 -12.94 -4.37 31.41
N SER A 470 -13.83 -3.65 32.08
CA SER A 470 -14.68 -4.16 33.17
C SER A 470 -15.88 -4.96 32.65
N ALA A 471 -16.26 -4.82 31.40
CA ALA A 471 -17.35 -5.56 30.79
C ALA A 471 -16.97 -7.04 30.62
N LYS A 472 -17.80 -7.94 31.17
CA LYS A 472 -17.61 -9.40 31.03
C LYS A 472 -18.20 -9.96 29.72
N LYS A 473 -18.38 -9.12 28.72
CA LYS A 473 -18.97 -9.47 27.42
C LYS A 473 -17.87 -9.44 26.35
N ALA A 474 -17.82 -10.49 25.54
CA ALA A 474 -16.96 -10.49 24.36
C ALA A 474 -17.38 -9.37 23.38
N ASN A 475 -16.40 -8.79 22.67
CA ASN A 475 -16.60 -7.76 21.64
C ASN A 475 -17.32 -6.47 22.12
N TYR A 476 -17.47 -6.28 23.44
CA TYR A 476 -18.08 -5.08 23.99
C TYR A 476 -17.11 -3.91 23.87
N GLY A 477 -17.58 -2.83 23.27
CA GLY A 477 -16.77 -1.66 22.98
C GLY A 477 -17.56 -0.36 23.00
N TYR A 478 -16.88 0.71 22.61
CA TYR A 478 -17.40 2.06 22.53
C TYR A 478 -17.50 2.50 21.07
N ASP A 479 -18.72 2.79 20.62
CA ASP A 479 -18.99 3.43 19.34
C ASP A 479 -18.78 4.95 19.48
N ALA A 480 -17.63 5.41 19.03
CA ALA A 480 -17.26 6.83 19.12
C ALA A 480 -18.04 7.74 18.15
N ALA A 481 -18.69 7.18 17.12
CA ALA A 481 -19.54 7.95 16.22
C ALA A 481 -20.83 8.38 16.91
N ASN A 482 -21.49 7.43 17.58
CA ASN A 482 -22.81 7.62 18.20
C ASN A 482 -22.76 7.86 19.72
N ASP A 483 -21.58 7.79 20.36
CA ASP A 483 -21.38 7.91 21.81
C ASP A 483 -22.14 6.82 22.59
N GLU A 484 -22.07 5.57 22.12
CA GLU A 484 -22.78 4.45 22.70
C GLU A 484 -21.84 3.27 22.98
N TYR A 485 -22.27 2.40 23.91
CA TYR A 485 -21.56 1.16 24.21
C TYR A 485 -22.35 -0.04 23.71
N GLY A 486 -21.67 -0.99 23.05
CA GLY A 486 -22.35 -2.15 22.51
C GLY A 486 -21.41 -3.27 22.06
N ASP A 487 -21.98 -4.32 21.48
CA ASP A 487 -21.24 -5.38 20.79
C ASP A 487 -20.79 -4.85 19.43
N MET A 488 -19.48 -4.62 19.28
CA MET A 488 -18.92 -3.98 18.09
C MET A 488 -19.20 -4.75 16.81
N ILE A 489 -19.17 -6.09 16.86
CA ILE A 489 -19.48 -6.92 15.68
C ILE A 489 -20.95 -6.76 15.27
N LYS A 490 -21.88 -6.70 16.23
CA LYS A 490 -23.30 -6.48 15.93
C LYS A 490 -23.57 -5.09 15.40
N LEU A 491 -22.87 -4.08 15.93
CA LEU A 491 -22.93 -2.71 15.45
C LEU A 491 -22.28 -2.53 14.07
N GLY A 492 -21.54 -3.54 13.58
CA GLY A 492 -20.84 -3.48 12.30
C GLY A 492 -19.50 -2.78 12.37
N ILE A 493 -18.99 -2.48 13.57
CA ILE A 493 -17.69 -1.86 13.80
C ILE A 493 -16.66 -2.99 13.90
N ILE A 494 -16.02 -3.27 12.78
CA ILE A 494 -15.12 -4.41 12.58
C ILE A 494 -13.84 -3.95 11.87
N ASP A 495 -12.72 -4.55 12.28
CA ASP A 495 -11.40 -4.30 11.69
C ASP A 495 -10.86 -5.58 11.03
N PRO A 496 -10.10 -5.48 9.93
CA PRO A 496 -9.42 -6.65 9.35
C PRO A 496 -8.35 -7.19 10.30
N THR A 497 -8.33 -8.50 10.50
CA THR A 497 -7.33 -9.17 11.36
C THR A 497 -5.90 -8.89 10.89
N LYS A 498 -5.66 -8.95 9.58
CA LYS A 498 -4.35 -8.67 8.97
C LYS A 498 -3.86 -7.25 9.29
N VAL A 499 -4.75 -6.26 9.23
CA VAL A 499 -4.44 -4.86 9.57
C VAL A 499 -4.02 -4.74 11.03
N CYS A 500 -4.83 -5.28 11.96
CA CYS A 500 -4.53 -5.24 13.39
C CYS A 500 -3.20 -5.94 13.72
N ARG A 501 -2.95 -7.09 13.12
CA ARG A 501 -1.74 -7.89 13.32
C ARG A 501 -0.50 -7.15 12.81
N SER A 502 -0.54 -6.68 11.56
CA SER A 502 0.58 -6.01 10.92
C SER A 502 0.95 -4.70 11.61
N ALA A 503 -0.05 -3.94 12.08
CA ALA A 503 0.18 -2.71 12.82
C ALA A 503 0.95 -2.96 14.13
N LEU A 504 0.58 -3.97 14.90
CA LEU A 504 1.28 -4.33 16.14
C LEU A 504 2.69 -4.87 15.87
N GLU A 505 2.85 -5.74 14.89
CA GLU A 505 4.12 -6.36 14.52
C GLU A 505 5.15 -5.31 14.10
N ASN A 506 4.77 -4.40 13.20
CA ASN A 506 5.65 -3.33 12.72
C ASN A 506 5.96 -2.31 13.83
N ALA A 507 4.97 -1.92 14.61
CA ALA A 507 5.15 -1.01 15.75
C ALA A 507 6.14 -1.58 16.78
N SER A 508 5.95 -2.83 17.18
CA SER A 508 6.83 -3.51 18.15
C SER A 508 8.24 -3.70 17.62
N SER A 509 8.40 -4.04 16.34
CA SER A 509 9.69 -4.23 15.69
C SER A 509 10.54 -2.96 15.75
N VAL A 510 10.03 -1.85 15.24
CA VAL A 510 10.76 -0.58 15.19
C VAL A 510 10.96 0.01 16.60
N ALA A 511 9.93 -0.05 17.46
CA ALA A 511 10.06 0.40 18.83
C ALA A 511 11.17 -0.36 19.59
N SER A 512 11.27 -1.66 19.40
CA SER A 512 12.35 -2.48 20.00
C SER A 512 13.75 -2.08 19.53
N MET A 513 13.88 -1.64 18.28
CA MET A 513 15.14 -1.11 17.73
C MET A 513 15.50 0.22 18.37
N ILE A 514 14.54 1.14 18.45
CA ILE A 514 14.71 2.46 19.09
C ILE A 514 15.13 2.31 20.56
N LEU A 515 14.48 1.44 21.31
CA LEU A 515 14.76 1.23 22.73
C LEU A 515 16.14 0.61 23.00
N THR A 516 16.77 -0.01 22.02
CA THR A 516 18.15 -0.53 22.12
C THR A 516 19.20 0.41 21.53
N THR A 517 18.81 1.60 21.07
CA THR A 517 19.71 2.60 20.50
C THR A 517 20.31 3.46 21.60
N GLU A 518 21.66 3.66 21.55
CA GLU A 518 22.41 4.44 22.55
C GLU A 518 23.10 5.66 21.94
N SER A 519 23.32 5.70 20.62
CA SER A 519 23.99 6.82 19.95
C SER A 519 23.35 7.13 18.61
N LEU A 520 23.37 8.40 18.24
CA LEU A 520 22.94 8.91 16.94
C LEU A 520 24.09 9.57 16.21
N VAL A 521 24.21 9.30 14.92
CA VAL A 521 25.29 9.83 14.07
C VAL A 521 24.67 10.50 12.85
N THR A 522 24.98 11.77 12.61
CA THR A 522 24.52 12.53 11.46
C THR A 522 25.65 13.30 10.79
N ASP A 523 25.44 13.75 9.57
CA ASP A 523 26.37 14.66 8.90
C ASP A 523 26.27 16.07 9.51
N ILE A 524 27.40 16.75 9.63
CA ILE A 524 27.40 18.18 9.95
C ILE A 524 26.94 18.94 8.69
N PRO A 525 25.86 19.76 8.80
CA PRO A 525 25.42 20.55 7.66
C PRO A 525 26.55 21.44 7.14
N GLU A 526 26.87 21.34 5.87
CA GLU A 526 27.80 22.30 5.27
C GLU A 526 27.10 23.66 5.15
N PRO A 527 27.79 24.76 5.52
CA PRO A 527 27.24 26.08 5.28
C PRO A 527 27.00 26.25 3.76
N PRO A 528 25.89 26.89 3.35
CA PRO A 528 25.63 27.12 1.94
C PRO A 528 26.86 27.78 1.28
N ALA A 529 27.31 27.21 0.17
CA ALA A 529 28.42 27.75 -0.59
C ALA A 529 28.15 29.26 -0.85
N PRO A 530 29.12 30.15 -0.61
CA PRO A 530 28.91 31.58 -0.85
C PRO A 530 28.47 31.74 -2.31
N VAL A 531 27.33 32.39 -2.49
CA VAL A 531 26.85 32.78 -3.84
C VAL A 531 28.00 33.56 -4.50
N ALA A 532 28.56 33.03 -5.58
CA ALA A 532 29.60 33.71 -6.33
C ALA A 532 29.08 35.12 -6.67
N ALA A 533 29.75 36.14 -6.17
CA ALA A 533 29.42 37.50 -6.52
C ALA A 533 29.43 37.63 -8.05
N PRO A 534 28.43 38.26 -8.67
CA PRO A 534 28.47 38.48 -10.11
C PRO A 534 29.80 39.16 -10.47
N SER A 535 30.54 38.55 -11.40
CA SER A 535 31.77 39.12 -11.93
C SER A 535 31.47 40.54 -12.37
N PRO A 536 32.28 41.56 -12.01
CA PRO A 536 32.06 42.87 -12.52
C PRO A 536 32.18 42.81 -14.06
N ASP A 537 31.09 43.16 -14.71
CA ASP A 537 31.01 43.30 -16.16
C ASP A 537 32.09 44.33 -16.57
N MET A 538 33.15 43.83 -17.18
CA MET A 538 34.15 44.68 -17.82
C MET A 538 33.50 45.27 -19.07
N GLY A 539 32.66 46.29 -18.85
CA GLY A 539 32.24 47.19 -19.89
C GLY A 539 33.47 47.80 -20.55
N GLY A 540 33.91 47.11 -21.60
CA GLY A 540 35.01 47.53 -22.43
C GLY A 540 34.53 48.29 -23.63
N MET A 541 34.95 49.42 -23.77
CA MET A 541 35.29 50.24 -24.98
C MET A 541 35.29 49.40 -26.29
N TYR A 542 34.46 49.72 -27.17
CA TYR A 542 34.53 50.29 -28.52
C TYR A 542 33.18 50.16 -29.21
#